data_3735db8a5a5a7ff67ef387d2dda84fe4
#
_entry.id   3735db8a5a5a7ff67ef387d2dda84fe4
#
_cell.length_a   1.000
_cell.length_b   1.000
_cell.length_c   1.000
_cell.angle_alpha   90.00
_cell.angle_beta   90.00
_cell.angle_gamma   90.00
#
_symmetry.space_group_name_H-M   'P 1'
#
loop_
_entity.id
_entity.type
_entity.pdbx_description
1 polymer ?
#
loop_
_entity_poly.entity_id
_entity_poly.type
_entity_poly.pdbx_seq_one_letter_code
_entity_poly.pdbx_strand_id
1 'polypeptide(L)'
;MEAIKVLKKKVPGFETSKLRNFSMTLGIRDSRKIVGKYNLTGDDVCKQGRFDDSVGVFPEFVDGYAILMLPTTGRYFQVPYGCLVPDVDNLLVAGRCVSGDVLSHAATRNMMCCTVTGQAAGVAAAISIKQGQTTQNVDIKRVQEELVRQGARI
;
A
#
# COMPACT_ATOMS: atom_id res chain seq x y z
N MET A 1 12.60 27.01 5.35
CA MET A 1 13.35 28.11 4.69
C MET A 1 14.84 27.81 4.49
N GLU A 2 15.47 27.02 5.36
CA GLU A 2 16.89 26.66 5.23
C GLU A 2 17.22 25.92 3.90
N ALA A 3 16.36 24.99 3.46
CA ALA A 3 16.57 24.28 2.21
C ALA A 3 16.76 25.21 1.00
N ILE A 4 16.01 26.32 0.92
CA ILE A 4 16.15 27.28 -0.18
C ILE A 4 17.48 28.00 -0.11
N LYS A 5 17.95 28.37 1.09
CA LYS A 5 19.27 28.98 1.27
C LYS A 5 20.39 28.05 0.80
N VAL A 6 20.26 26.76 1.14
CA VAL A 6 21.20 25.70 0.70
C VAL A 6 21.19 25.57 -0.82
N LEU A 7 19.99 25.43 -1.42
CA LEU A 7 19.86 25.33 -2.88
C LEU A 7 20.50 26.53 -3.59
N LYS A 8 20.18 27.74 -3.17
CA LYS A 8 20.78 28.96 -3.75
C LYS A 8 22.30 28.97 -3.68
N LYS A 9 22.87 28.46 -2.59
CA LYS A 9 24.31 28.49 -2.33
C LYS A 9 25.08 27.36 -3.00
N LYS A 10 24.42 26.19 -3.17
CA LYS A 10 25.10 24.93 -3.51
C LYS A 10 24.73 24.35 -4.86
N VAL A 11 23.62 24.78 -5.44
CA VAL A 11 23.11 24.15 -6.67
C VAL A 11 23.09 25.15 -7.79
N PRO A 12 23.95 25.00 -8.83
CA PRO A 12 23.95 25.89 -10.00
C PRO A 12 22.57 26.00 -10.65
N GLY A 13 22.17 27.20 -11.02
CA GLY A 13 20.87 27.51 -11.59
C GLY A 13 19.78 27.84 -10.57
N PHE A 14 20.05 27.70 -9.26
CA PHE A 14 19.10 28.03 -8.19
C PHE A 14 19.36 29.37 -7.51
N GLU A 15 20.34 30.17 -7.95
CA GLU A 15 20.80 31.39 -7.31
C GLU A 15 19.66 32.41 -7.09
N THR A 16 18.74 32.51 -8.05
CA THR A 16 17.60 33.43 -8.01
C THR A 16 16.28 32.78 -7.59
N SER A 17 16.29 31.49 -7.27
CA SER A 17 15.09 30.76 -6.91
C SER A 17 14.35 31.39 -5.72
N LYS A 18 13.02 31.33 -5.74
CA LYS A 18 12.16 31.85 -4.66
C LYS A 18 11.17 30.78 -4.27
N LEU A 19 10.87 30.66 -2.97
CA LEU A 19 9.77 29.83 -2.50
C LEU A 19 8.46 30.44 -2.99
N ARG A 20 7.72 29.69 -3.80
CA ARG A 20 6.42 30.11 -4.30
C ARG A 20 5.30 29.77 -3.31
N ASN A 21 5.28 28.54 -2.86
CA ASN A 21 4.30 28.05 -1.88
C ASN A 21 4.84 26.78 -1.21
N PHE A 22 4.19 26.37 -0.14
CA PHE A 22 4.37 25.08 0.51
C PHE A 22 3.01 24.61 1.06
N SER A 23 2.88 23.33 1.34
CA SER A 23 1.65 22.78 1.91
C SER A 23 1.36 23.40 3.28
N MET A 24 0.10 23.72 3.53
CA MET A 24 -0.36 24.20 4.84
C MET A 24 -0.40 23.10 5.89
N THR A 25 -0.42 21.85 5.46
CA THR A 25 -0.48 20.67 6.33
C THR A 25 0.71 19.75 6.09
N LEU A 26 1.14 19.08 7.16
CA LEU A 26 2.17 18.06 7.07
C LEU A 26 1.62 16.82 6.34
N GLY A 27 2.28 16.38 5.29
CA GLY A 27 1.95 15.16 4.56
C GLY A 27 2.44 13.93 5.33
N ILE A 28 1.58 13.32 6.13
CA ILE A 28 1.90 12.11 6.89
C ILE A 28 1.90 10.91 5.94
N ARG A 29 3.04 10.23 5.83
CA ARG A 29 3.22 9.06 4.96
C ARG A 29 3.39 7.75 5.72
N ASP A 30 3.75 7.82 6.99
CA ASP A 30 3.93 6.68 7.87
C ASP A 30 3.60 7.08 9.30
N SER A 31 2.75 6.30 9.97
CA SER A 31 2.46 6.44 11.38
C SER A 31 1.90 5.12 11.94
N ARG A 32 0.57 5.01 12.08
CA ARG A 32 -0.09 3.83 12.64
C ARG A 32 -0.48 2.86 11.53
N LYS A 33 -0.24 1.59 11.78
CA LYS A 33 -0.71 0.45 11.00
C LYS A 33 -1.57 -0.45 11.88
N ILE A 34 -2.47 -1.18 11.27
CA ILE A 34 -3.22 -2.20 12.01
C ILE A 34 -2.33 -3.41 12.29
N VAL A 35 -2.71 -4.21 13.27
CA VAL A 35 -2.29 -5.59 13.40
C VAL A 35 -3.35 -6.43 12.67
N GLY A 36 -3.01 -6.90 11.48
CA GLY A 36 -3.89 -7.71 10.65
C GLY A 36 -3.70 -9.21 10.87
N LYS A 37 -4.57 -10.01 10.28
CA LYS A 37 -4.43 -11.48 10.27
C LYS A 37 -3.12 -11.94 9.62
N TYR A 38 -2.59 -11.16 8.71
CA TYR A 38 -1.26 -11.32 8.14
C TYR A 38 -0.48 -10.00 8.27
N ASN A 39 0.80 -10.10 8.59
CA ASN A 39 1.70 -8.95 8.61
C ASN A 39 2.69 -9.07 7.45
N LEU A 40 2.45 -8.32 6.37
CA LEU A 40 3.32 -8.34 5.20
C LEU A 40 4.73 -7.92 5.57
N THR A 41 5.72 -8.66 5.08
CA THR A 41 7.12 -8.43 5.42
C THR A 41 7.91 -7.90 4.23
N GLY A 42 9.06 -7.27 4.52
CA GLY A 42 10.00 -6.89 3.48
C GLY A 42 10.52 -8.10 2.67
N ASP A 43 10.61 -9.25 3.30
CA ASP A 43 10.96 -10.51 2.63
C ASP A 43 9.91 -10.92 1.60
N ASP A 44 8.62 -10.78 1.91
CA ASP A 44 7.54 -11.06 0.96
C ASP A 44 7.65 -10.15 -0.27
N VAL A 45 7.97 -8.87 -0.06
CA VAL A 45 8.17 -7.92 -1.15
C VAL A 45 9.37 -8.34 -2.01
N CYS A 46 10.53 -8.57 -1.39
CA CYS A 46 11.79 -8.83 -2.10
C CYS A 46 11.87 -10.23 -2.73
N LYS A 47 11.14 -11.20 -2.18
CA LYS A 47 11.10 -12.59 -2.66
C LYS A 47 9.88 -12.89 -3.55
N GLN A 48 9.15 -11.84 -3.96
CA GLN A 48 7.97 -11.97 -4.81
C GLN A 48 6.90 -12.88 -4.18
N GLY A 49 6.55 -12.62 -2.92
CA GLY A 49 5.57 -13.39 -2.15
C GLY A 49 4.29 -13.69 -2.92
N ARG A 50 3.77 -14.91 -2.77
CA ARG A 50 2.53 -15.40 -3.38
C ARG A 50 1.61 -15.91 -2.28
N PHE A 51 0.33 -15.59 -2.39
CA PHE A 51 -0.66 -15.86 -1.34
C PHE A 51 -1.96 -16.37 -1.94
N ASP A 52 -2.54 -17.39 -1.31
CA ASP A 52 -3.83 -17.97 -1.74
C ASP A 52 -4.98 -16.96 -1.58
N ASP A 53 -4.85 -16.03 -0.65
CA ASP A 53 -5.78 -14.93 -0.39
C ASP A 53 -5.38 -13.62 -1.08
N SER A 54 -4.57 -13.68 -2.14
CA SER A 54 -4.16 -12.49 -2.88
C SER A 54 -5.36 -11.67 -3.35
N VAL A 55 -5.28 -10.36 -3.16
CA VAL A 55 -6.29 -9.39 -3.62
C VAL A 55 -5.74 -8.42 -4.66
N GLY A 56 -4.49 -8.58 -5.03
CA GLY A 56 -3.87 -7.80 -6.08
C GLY A 56 -2.36 -7.95 -6.10
N VAL A 57 -1.75 -7.38 -7.13
CA VAL A 57 -0.30 -7.39 -7.31
C VAL A 57 0.27 -5.98 -7.27
N PHE A 58 1.51 -5.88 -6.80
CA PHE A 58 2.26 -4.64 -6.85
C PHE A 58 3.71 -4.94 -7.26
N PRO A 59 4.35 -4.10 -8.09
CA PRO A 59 5.75 -4.32 -8.45
C PRO A 59 6.65 -4.26 -7.22
N GLU A 60 7.77 -4.95 -7.29
CA GLU A 60 8.82 -4.92 -6.27
C GLU A 60 9.48 -3.53 -6.23
N PHE A 61 8.71 -2.54 -5.77
CA PHE A 61 9.11 -1.14 -5.67
C PHE A 61 9.14 -0.72 -4.21
N VAL A 62 10.30 -0.39 -3.70
CA VAL A 62 10.51 0.07 -2.33
C VAL A 62 11.10 1.48 -2.38
N ASP A 63 10.43 2.43 -1.76
CA ASP A 63 10.89 3.82 -1.61
C ASP A 63 10.74 4.26 -0.16
N GLY A 64 11.81 4.23 0.57
CA GLY A 64 11.84 4.71 1.94
C GLY A 64 13.00 4.20 2.77
N TYR A 65 13.22 4.85 3.92
CA TYR A 65 14.24 4.47 4.89
C TYR A 65 15.66 4.38 4.30
N ALA A 66 15.99 5.34 3.41
CA ALA A 66 17.24 5.38 2.65
C ALA A 66 17.44 4.21 1.67
N ILE A 67 16.41 3.42 1.40
CA ILE A 67 16.39 2.35 0.40
C ILE A 67 15.53 2.79 -0.76
N LEU A 68 16.04 2.66 -1.98
CA LEU A 68 15.30 2.80 -3.22
C LEU A 68 15.53 1.55 -4.06
N MET A 69 14.50 0.72 -4.19
CA MET A 69 14.49 -0.40 -5.12
C MET A 69 13.55 -0.08 -6.26
N LEU A 70 14.10 0.02 -7.46
CA LEU A 70 13.29 0.20 -8.67
C LEU A 70 12.83 -1.17 -9.19
N PRO A 71 11.56 -1.28 -9.61
CA PRO A 71 11.05 -2.54 -10.11
C PRO A 71 11.74 -2.92 -11.43
N THR A 72 12.08 -4.18 -11.56
CA THR A 72 12.47 -4.77 -12.85
C THR A 72 11.26 -5.42 -13.51
N THR A 73 11.26 -5.49 -14.84
CA THR A 73 10.16 -6.07 -15.60
C THR A 73 9.86 -7.50 -15.14
N GLY A 74 8.60 -7.77 -14.85
CA GLY A 74 8.11 -9.08 -14.42
C GLY A 74 8.27 -9.40 -12.94
N ARG A 75 8.92 -8.53 -12.15
CA ARG A 75 9.04 -8.72 -10.69
C ARG A 75 7.90 -8.00 -9.97
N TYR A 76 7.14 -8.77 -9.19
CA TYR A 76 6.03 -8.27 -8.39
C TYR A 76 5.76 -9.21 -7.21
N PHE A 77 5.14 -8.69 -6.20
CA PHE A 77 4.59 -9.46 -5.09
C PHE A 77 3.06 -9.36 -5.07
N GLN A 78 2.42 -10.31 -4.43
CA GLN A 78 0.98 -10.28 -4.18
C GLN A 78 0.68 -9.63 -2.84
N VAL A 79 -0.48 -8.98 -2.75
CA VAL A 79 -0.98 -8.38 -1.52
C VAL A 79 -2.03 -9.31 -0.93
N PRO A 80 -1.79 -9.93 0.23
CA PRO A 80 -2.74 -10.84 0.84
C PRO A 80 -3.90 -10.09 1.50
N TYR A 81 -5.10 -10.66 1.45
CA TYR A 81 -6.29 -10.12 2.10
C TYR A 81 -6.11 -9.95 3.61
N GLY A 82 -5.40 -10.90 4.24
CA GLY A 82 -5.10 -10.84 5.66
C GLY A 82 -4.45 -9.56 6.15
N CYS A 83 -3.76 -8.81 5.28
CA CYS A 83 -3.20 -7.49 5.62
C CYS A 83 -4.26 -6.41 5.84
N LEU A 84 -5.47 -6.60 5.32
CA LEU A 84 -6.57 -5.63 5.37
C LEU A 84 -7.51 -5.91 6.55
N VAL A 85 -7.39 -7.06 7.20
CA VAL A 85 -8.35 -7.59 8.18
C VAL A 85 -7.75 -7.51 9.58
N PRO A 86 -8.15 -6.54 10.42
CA PRO A 86 -7.79 -6.52 11.83
C PRO A 86 -8.60 -7.53 12.64
N ASP A 87 -8.21 -7.74 13.90
CA ASP A 87 -8.97 -8.53 14.86
C ASP A 87 -10.15 -7.72 15.46
N VAL A 88 -10.96 -7.17 14.56
CA VAL A 88 -12.18 -6.41 14.87
C VAL A 88 -13.22 -6.75 13.83
N ASP A 89 -14.40 -7.21 14.28
CA ASP A 89 -15.47 -7.63 13.38
C ASP A 89 -15.96 -6.49 12.47
N ASN A 90 -16.24 -6.86 11.23
CA ASN A 90 -16.80 -5.97 10.21
C ASN A 90 -15.98 -4.70 9.94
N LEU A 91 -14.68 -4.78 10.15
CA LEU A 91 -13.73 -3.73 9.80
C LEU A 91 -12.75 -4.21 8.75
N LEU A 92 -12.51 -3.38 7.74
CA LEU A 92 -11.43 -3.53 6.78
C LEU A 92 -10.62 -2.24 6.74
N VAL A 93 -9.33 -2.39 6.55
CA VAL A 93 -8.40 -1.26 6.44
C VAL A 93 -7.65 -1.34 5.13
N ALA A 94 -7.52 -0.22 4.44
CA ALA A 94 -6.82 -0.12 3.17
C ALA A 94 -5.84 1.06 3.16
N GLY A 95 -4.97 1.10 2.17
CA GLY A 95 -4.01 2.18 2.00
C GLY A 95 -2.82 2.07 2.96
N ARG A 96 -2.34 3.19 3.46
CA ARG A 96 -1.11 3.27 4.26
C ARG A 96 -1.19 2.65 5.66
N CYS A 97 -2.39 2.27 6.08
CA CYS A 97 -2.64 1.70 7.42
C CYS A 97 -2.73 0.17 7.41
N VAL A 98 -2.57 -0.50 6.26
CA VAL A 98 -2.56 -1.97 6.19
C VAL A 98 -1.44 -2.58 7.03
N SER A 99 -1.62 -3.83 7.44
CA SER A 99 -0.64 -4.54 8.26
C SER A 99 0.64 -4.84 7.46
N GLY A 100 1.77 -4.50 8.04
CA GLY A 100 3.07 -4.75 7.45
C GLY A 100 4.21 -4.19 8.26
N ASP A 101 5.41 -4.69 8.00
CA ASP A 101 6.63 -4.17 8.60
C ASP A 101 7.09 -2.85 7.94
N VAL A 102 8.20 -2.32 8.40
CA VAL A 102 8.76 -1.05 7.91
C VAL A 102 9.11 -1.11 6.43
N LEU A 103 9.70 -2.22 5.97
CA LEU A 103 10.17 -2.35 4.59
C LEU A 103 9.01 -2.61 3.62
N SER A 104 8.07 -3.49 3.98
CA SER A 104 6.86 -3.70 3.18
C SER A 104 6.02 -2.43 3.09
N HIS A 105 5.97 -1.63 4.17
CA HIS A 105 5.29 -0.33 4.15
C HIS A 105 5.91 0.63 3.13
N ALA A 106 7.24 0.63 2.96
CA ALA A 106 7.91 1.45 1.95
C ALA A 106 7.47 1.11 0.52
N ALA A 107 6.93 -0.10 0.28
CA ALA A 107 6.28 -0.49 -0.96
C ALA A 107 4.77 -0.17 -0.95
N THR A 108 4.04 -0.65 0.05
CA THR A 108 2.56 -0.59 0.09
C THR A 108 2.00 0.82 0.26
N ARG A 109 2.75 1.76 0.81
CA ARG A 109 2.33 3.16 0.96
C ARG A 109 2.22 3.94 -0.36
N ASN A 110 2.74 3.39 -1.46
CA ASN A 110 2.64 4.01 -2.77
C ASN A 110 1.18 4.05 -3.25
N MET A 111 0.80 5.14 -3.94
CA MET A 111 -0.60 5.37 -4.34
C MET A 111 -1.19 4.21 -5.12
N MET A 112 -0.42 3.58 -6.01
CA MET A 112 -0.88 2.43 -6.80
C MET A 112 -1.25 1.24 -5.91
N CYS A 113 -0.45 0.91 -4.90
CA CYS A 113 -0.79 -0.16 -3.95
C CYS A 113 -1.98 0.24 -3.06
N CYS A 114 -2.09 1.52 -2.71
CA CYS A 114 -3.26 2.02 -1.97
C CYS A 114 -4.55 1.86 -2.78
N THR A 115 -4.53 2.01 -4.12
CA THR A 115 -5.71 1.75 -4.96
C THR A 115 -6.05 0.26 -5.01
N VAL A 116 -5.06 -0.62 -5.10
CA VAL A 116 -5.25 -2.08 -5.04
C VAL A 116 -5.95 -2.48 -3.73
N THR A 117 -5.41 -2.06 -2.60
CA THR A 117 -6.00 -2.39 -1.29
C THR A 117 -7.37 -1.75 -1.08
N GLY A 118 -7.58 -0.54 -1.60
CA GLY A 118 -8.88 0.16 -1.55
C GLY A 118 -9.97 -0.55 -2.35
N GLN A 119 -9.66 -0.97 -3.57
CA GLN A 119 -10.57 -1.75 -4.40
C GLN A 119 -10.91 -3.09 -3.71
N ALA A 120 -9.90 -3.80 -3.21
CA ALA A 120 -10.09 -5.07 -2.51
C ALA A 120 -11.00 -4.94 -1.28
N ALA A 121 -10.75 -3.93 -0.44
CA ALA A 121 -11.57 -3.68 0.74
C ALA A 121 -13.03 -3.37 0.36
N GLY A 122 -13.26 -2.54 -0.67
CA GLY A 122 -14.61 -2.21 -1.14
C GLY A 122 -15.37 -3.42 -1.68
N VAL A 123 -14.70 -4.26 -2.50
CA VAL A 123 -15.29 -5.49 -3.05
C VAL A 123 -15.60 -6.48 -1.94
N ALA A 124 -14.65 -6.71 -1.02
CA ALA A 124 -14.84 -7.64 0.09
C ALA A 124 -15.99 -7.20 1.02
N ALA A 125 -16.08 -5.90 1.35
CA ALA A 125 -17.17 -5.37 2.14
C ALA A 125 -18.53 -5.58 1.47
N ALA A 126 -18.63 -5.34 0.16
CA ALA A 126 -19.87 -5.56 -0.59
C ALA A 126 -20.28 -7.02 -0.63
N ILE A 127 -19.31 -7.95 -0.78
CA ILE A 127 -19.58 -9.38 -0.81
C ILE A 127 -19.97 -9.87 0.58
N SER A 128 -19.29 -9.44 1.65
CA SER A 128 -19.61 -9.84 3.02
C SER A 128 -21.06 -9.50 3.39
N ILE A 129 -21.53 -8.30 3.04
CA ILE A 129 -22.93 -7.88 3.24
C ILE A 129 -23.90 -8.78 2.45
N LYS A 130 -23.61 -9.02 1.17
CA LYS A 130 -24.47 -9.87 0.31
C LYS A 130 -24.58 -11.30 0.79
N GLN A 131 -23.55 -11.80 1.44
CA GLN A 131 -23.49 -13.18 1.97
C GLN A 131 -23.93 -13.28 3.43
N GLY A 132 -24.18 -12.15 4.11
CA GLY A 132 -24.46 -12.14 5.54
C GLY A 132 -23.29 -12.64 6.40
N GLN A 133 -22.05 -12.43 5.92
CA GLN A 133 -20.83 -12.86 6.58
C GLN A 133 -20.09 -11.65 7.16
N THR A 134 -19.23 -11.89 8.15
CA THR A 134 -18.28 -10.86 8.60
C THR A 134 -17.13 -10.68 7.62
N THR A 135 -16.48 -9.55 7.65
CA THR A 135 -15.31 -9.29 6.80
C THR A 135 -14.15 -10.26 7.05
N GLN A 136 -14.08 -10.85 8.26
CA GLN A 136 -13.09 -11.88 8.60
C GLN A 136 -13.36 -13.23 7.94
N ASN A 137 -14.62 -13.53 7.62
CA ASN A 137 -15.09 -14.83 7.14
C ASN A 137 -15.64 -14.78 5.71
N VAL A 138 -15.41 -13.67 5.00
CA VAL A 138 -15.83 -13.53 3.61
C VAL A 138 -15.18 -14.61 2.74
N ASP A 139 -15.95 -15.14 1.80
CA ASP A 139 -15.42 -16.08 0.80
C ASP A 139 -14.41 -15.36 -0.11
N ILE A 140 -13.13 -15.60 0.16
CA ILE A 140 -12.05 -14.95 -0.56
C ILE A 140 -12.04 -15.30 -2.05
N LYS A 141 -12.49 -16.49 -2.44
CA LYS A 141 -12.56 -16.88 -3.85
C LYS A 141 -13.55 -16.01 -4.61
N ARG A 142 -14.69 -15.69 -4.01
CA ARG A 142 -15.65 -14.76 -4.61
C ARG A 142 -15.14 -13.33 -4.68
N VAL A 143 -14.36 -12.90 -3.69
CA VAL A 143 -13.67 -11.60 -3.75
C VAL A 143 -12.70 -11.57 -4.92
N GLN A 144 -11.90 -12.61 -5.08
CA GLN A 144 -10.95 -12.76 -6.18
C GLN A 144 -11.65 -12.79 -7.54
N GLU A 145 -12.70 -13.57 -7.71
CA GLU A 145 -13.51 -13.63 -8.94
C GLU A 145 -14.03 -12.23 -9.32
N GLU A 146 -14.59 -11.52 -8.36
CA GLU A 146 -15.12 -10.17 -8.61
C GLU A 146 -14.02 -9.17 -8.95
N LEU A 147 -12.87 -9.22 -8.26
CA LEU A 147 -11.72 -8.38 -8.59
C LEU A 147 -11.22 -8.63 -10.01
N VAL A 148 -11.09 -9.89 -10.40
CA VAL A 148 -10.70 -10.27 -11.78
C VAL A 148 -11.75 -9.80 -12.79
N ARG A 149 -13.04 -9.94 -12.48
CA ARG A 149 -14.14 -9.43 -13.34
C ARG A 149 -14.04 -7.92 -13.55
N GLN A 150 -13.56 -7.19 -12.55
CA GLN A 150 -13.30 -5.74 -12.63
C GLN A 150 -11.97 -5.39 -13.30
N GLY A 151 -11.21 -6.36 -13.78
CA GLY A 151 -9.94 -6.18 -14.47
C GLY A 151 -8.72 -6.10 -13.56
N ALA A 152 -8.86 -6.40 -12.26
CA ALA A 152 -7.71 -6.50 -11.37
C ALA A 152 -6.85 -7.73 -11.71
N ARG A 153 -5.54 -7.59 -11.50
CA ARG A 153 -4.60 -8.73 -11.47
C ARG A 153 -4.38 -9.13 -10.02
N ILE A 154 -4.46 -10.42 -9.74
CA ILE A 154 -4.32 -10.97 -8.39
C ILE A 154 -3.25 -12.06 -8.32
#